data_7086174862bd3d4d07c0a1a0bf9d8a63
#
_entry.id   7086174862bd3d4d07c0a1a0bf9d8a63
#
_cell.length_a   1.000
_cell.length_b   1.000
_cell.length_c   1.000
_cell.angle_alpha   90.00
_cell.angle_beta   90.00
_cell.angle_gamma   90.00
#
_symmetry.space_group_name_H-M   'P 1'
#
loop_
_entity.id
_entity.type
_entity.pdbx_description
1 polymer ?
#
loop_
_entity_poly.entity_id
_entity_poly.type
_entity_poly.pdbx_seq_one_letter_code
_entity_poly.pdbx_strand_id
1 'polypeptide(L)'
;MSVVYNVNDIPGLTLIRPKLFKDNRGENFEGFDTKHFANIVKQDYVLRKAFKHKKFVLDTFSKSKKNVFRGLHGDNKTWKLISCLYGEIFFIVLHPKTKTVARFKLDSKNRDQVLVPKDCVNGHYCRSDECLFSYKMTEHYGGIKSQRTIKWHDKKYNFNWPFDITKAIISDRDN
;
A
#
# COMPACT_ATOMS: atom_id res chain seq x y z
N MET A 1 -15.43 9.93 -5.72
CA MET A 1 -14.09 9.72 -5.14
C MET A 1 -14.03 10.47 -3.82
N SER A 2 -13.53 9.83 -2.75
CA SER A 2 -13.22 10.51 -1.49
C SER A 2 -11.76 10.23 -1.10
N VAL A 3 -11.15 11.16 -0.36
CA VAL A 3 -9.71 11.09 -0.01
C VAL A 3 -9.53 11.44 1.47
N VAL A 4 -8.73 10.64 2.18
CA VAL A 4 -8.31 10.91 3.56
C VAL A 4 -6.79 11.06 3.56
N TYR A 5 -6.32 12.25 3.92
CA TYR A 5 -4.89 12.58 3.95
C TYR A 5 -4.28 12.32 5.33
N ASN A 6 -2.97 12.08 5.35
CA ASN A 6 -2.17 11.94 6.56
C ASN A 6 -2.75 10.92 7.55
N VAL A 7 -3.17 9.76 7.03
CA VAL A 7 -3.79 8.70 7.82
C VAL A 7 -2.89 8.31 8.99
N ASN A 8 -3.47 8.24 10.20
CA ASN A 8 -2.76 7.97 11.45
C ASN A 8 -1.57 8.93 11.68
N ASP A 9 -1.70 10.20 11.30
CA ASP A 9 -0.65 11.23 11.45
C ASP A 9 0.68 10.88 10.75
N ILE A 10 0.65 9.97 9.77
CA ILE A 10 1.79 9.69 8.89
C ILE A 10 1.73 10.67 7.72
N PRO A 11 2.67 11.65 7.63
CA PRO A 11 2.62 12.68 6.60
C PRO A 11 2.64 12.08 5.19
N GLY A 12 1.65 12.44 4.37
CA GLY A 12 1.50 11.98 2.99
C GLY A 12 0.89 10.58 2.82
N LEU A 13 0.68 9.80 3.89
CA LEU A 13 -0.06 8.55 3.80
C LEU A 13 -1.53 8.87 3.49
N THR A 14 -2.00 8.44 2.33
CA THR A 14 -3.31 8.88 1.83
C THR A 14 -4.16 7.67 1.44
N LEU A 15 -5.40 7.62 1.94
CA LEU A 15 -6.41 6.66 1.52
C LEU A 15 -7.29 7.30 0.46
N ILE A 16 -7.40 6.66 -0.71
CA ILE A 16 -8.17 7.11 -1.86
C ILE A 16 -9.26 6.08 -2.13
N ARG A 17 -10.52 6.54 -2.16
CA ARG A 17 -11.68 5.72 -2.53
C ARG A 17 -12.16 6.12 -3.90
N PRO A 18 -11.91 5.31 -4.95
CA PRO A 18 -12.33 5.64 -6.29
C PRO A 18 -13.86 5.67 -6.42
N LYS A 19 -14.34 6.33 -7.46
CA LYS A 19 -15.76 6.26 -7.84
C LYS A 19 -15.96 4.95 -8.62
N LEU A 20 -16.92 4.15 -8.18
CA LEU A 20 -17.33 2.93 -8.89
C LEU A 20 -18.56 3.24 -9.75
N PHE A 21 -18.52 2.81 -10.99
CA PHE A 21 -19.63 2.88 -11.93
C PHE A 21 -20.16 1.45 -12.14
N LYS A 22 -21.37 1.20 -11.68
CA LYS A 22 -21.98 -0.14 -11.71
C LYS A 22 -23.20 -0.17 -12.61
N ASP A 23 -23.31 -1.24 -13.41
CA ASP A 23 -24.49 -1.55 -14.21
C ASP A 23 -24.72 -3.06 -14.28
N ASN A 24 -25.64 -3.54 -15.15
CA ASN A 24 -25.98 -4.95 -15.30
C ASN A 24 -24.84 -5.81 -15.89
N ARG A 25 -23.75 -5.23 -16.36
CA ARG A 25 -22.55 -5.93 -16.87
C ARG A 25 -21.49 -6.09 -15.79
N GLY A 26 -21.59 -5.37 -14.65
CA GLY A 26 -20.63 -5.37 -13.58
C GLY A 26 -20.22 -3.95 -13.14
N GLU A 27 -18.92 -3.74 -12.92
CA GLU A 27 -18.40 -2.47 -12.45
C GLU A 27 -17.20 -1.98 -13.26
N ASN A 28 -17.10 -0.66 -13.38
CA ASN A 28 -15.95 0.04 -13.95
C ASN A 28 -15.44 1.08 -12.93
N PHE A 29 -14.14 1.26 -12.87
CA PHE A 29 -13.51 2.30 -12.06
C PHE A 29 -12.15 2.68 -12.66
N GLU A 30 -11.72 3.91 -12.38
CA GLU A 30 -10.40 4.38 -12.77
C GLU A 30 -9.39 3.97 -11.70
N GLY A 31 -8.52 3.03 -12.04
CA GLY A 31 -7.43 2.59 -11.17
C GLY A 31 -6.36 3.66 -10.97
N PHE A 32 -6.10 4.46 -12.01
CA PHE A 32 -5.23 5.64 -11.95
C PHE A 32 -5.55 6.58 -13.11
N ASP A 33 -5.73 7.84 -12.78
CA ASP A 33 -5.83 8.94 -13.75
C ASP A 33 -4.95 10.10 -13.30
N THR A 34 -4.12 10.61 -14.21
CA THR A 34 -3.14 11.66 -13.90
C THR A 34 -3.78 12.99 -13.50
N LYS A 35 -4.95 13.34 -14.07
CA LYS A 35 -5.67 14.59 -13.74
C LYS A 35 -6.29 14.49 -12.35
N HIS A 36 -6.95 13.36 -12.05
CA HIS A 36 -7.50 13.10 -10.72
C HIS A 36 -6.40 13.06 -9.66
N PHE A 37 -5.29 12.37 -9.94
CA PHE A 37 -4.15 12.32 -9.02
C PHE A 37 -3.53 13.70 -8.79
N ALA A 38 -3.40 14.53 -9.83
CA ALA A 38 -2.92 15.90 -9.69
C ALA A 38 -3.83 16.75 -8.79
N ASN A 39 -5.15 16.55 -8.85
CA ASN A 39 -6.09 17.23 -7.96
C ASN A 39 -5.93 16.77 -6.50
N ILE A 40 -5.71 15.47 -6.25
CA ILE A 40 -5.38 14.95 -4.91
C ILE A 40 -4.10 15.59 -4.39
N VAL A 41 -3.05 15.62 -5.19
CA VAL A 41 -1.74 16.22 -4.85
C VAL A 41 -1.87 17.70 -4.48
N LYS A 42 -2.70 18.47 -5.18
CA LYS A 42 -2.91 19.91 -4.91
C LYS A 42 -3.50 20.20 -3.52
N GLN A 43 -4.23 19.27 -2.93
CA GLN A 43 -4.93 19.47 -1.65
C GLN A 43 -4.04 19.26 -0.42
N ASP A 44 -2.86 18.64 -0.58
CA ASP A 44 -1.96 18.34 0.55
C ASP A 44 -0.56 18.90 0.31
N TYR A 45 0.01 19.57 1.32
CA TYR A 45 1.33 20.21 1.21
C TYR A 45 2.46 19.19 1.01
N VAL A 46 2.41 18.05 1.72
CA VAL A 46 3.45 17.02 1.63
C VAL A 46 3.46 16.40 0.22
N LEU A 47 2.25 16.12 -0.31
CA LEU A 47 2.10 15.59 -1.66
C LEU A 47 2.55 16.59 -2.73
N ARG A 48 2.19 17.87 -2.61
CA ARG A 48 2.67 18.92 -3.54
C ARG A 48 4.19 18.96 -3.61
N LYS A 49 4.85 18.92 -2.45
CA LYS A 49 6.31 18.91 -2.39
C LYS A 49 6.90 17.64 -3.00
N ALA A 50 6.30 16.47 -2.69
CA ALA A 50 6.77 15.18 -3.15
C ALA A 50 6.62 14.99 -4.67
N PHE A 51 5.46 15.35 -5.22
CA PHE A 51 5.12 15.11 -6.63
C PHE A 51 5.39 16.30 -7.57
N LYS A 52 6.13 17.31 -7.12
CA LYS A 52 6.57 18.42 -7.98
C LYS A 52 7.35 17.92 -9.21
N HIS A 53 8.20 16.91 -9.03
CA HIS A 53 9.04 16.33 -10.08
C HIS A 53 8.95 14.80 -10.17
N LYS A 54 8.12 14.15 -9.35
CA LYS A 54 7.94 12.71 -9.37
C LYS A 54 6.75 12.30 -10.24
N LYS A 55 6.93 11.17 -10.91
CA LYS A 55 5.87 10.48 -11.67
C LYS A 55 5.91 9.01 -11.29
N PHE A 56 4.79 8.32 -11.48
CA PHE A 56 4.81 6.85 -11.44
C PHE A 56 5.44 6.33 -12.73
N VAL A 57 6.39 5.40 -12.57
CA VAL A 57 7.21 4.88 -13.67
C VAL A 57 7.16 3.36 -13.79
N LEU A 58 6.60 2.66 -12.80
CA LEU A 58 6.55 1.21 -12.77
C LEU A 58 5.24 0.72 -12.15
N ASP A 59 4.60 -0.23 -12.81
CA ASP A 59 3.50 -1.03 -12.27
C ASP A 59 3.99 -2.46 -12.02
N THR A 60 3.68 -2.98 -10.84
CA THR A 60 4.00 -4.36 -10.47
C THR A 60 2.78 -5.03 -9.85
N PHE A 61 2.62 -6.30 -10.16
CA PHE A 61 1.54 -7.14 -9.65
C PHE A 61 2.11 -8.33 -8.92
N SER A 62 1.46 -8.72 -7.84
CA SER A 62 1.84 -9.89 -7.04
C SER A 62 0.62 -10.73 -6.72
N LYS A 63 0.57 -11.95 -7.22
CA LYS A 63 -0.45 -12.93 -6.85
C LYS A 63 0.02 -13.69 -5.61
N SER A 64 -0.84 -13.83 -4.62
CA SER A 64 -0.57 -14.57 -3.39
C SER A 64 -1.72 -15.49 -3.07
N LYS A 65 -1.39 -16.67 -2.50
CA LYS A 65 -2.35 -17.62 -1.93
C LYS A 65 -2.74 -17.16 -0.52
N LYS A 66 -3.82 -17.71 0.00
CA LYS A 66 -4.28 -17.53 1.40
C LYS A 66 -3.12 -17.71 2.38
N ASN A 67 -3.13 -16.89 3.42
CA ASN A 67 -2.14 -16.87 4.50
C ASN A 67 -0.72 -16.46 4.08
N VAL A 68 -0.47 -16.08 2.83
CA VAL A 68 0.83 -15.51 2.46
C VAL A 68 0.97 -14.11 3.02
N PHE A 69 2.06 -13.86 3.73
CA PHE A 69 2.50 -12.53 4.14
C PHE A 69 3.75 -12.12 3.34
N ARG A 70 3.76 -10.88 2.86
CA ARG A 70 4.92 -10.25 2.22
C ARG A 70 5.18 -8.90 2.86
N GLY A 71 6.37 -8.69 3.38
CA GLY A 71 6.72 -7.42 4.02
C GLY A 71 7.56 -7.60 5.29
N LEU A 72 7.88 -6.51 5.99
CA LEU A 72 7.58 -5.13 5.59
C LEU A 72 8.77 -4.55 4.82
N HIS A 73 8.52 -4.02 3.66
CA HIS A 73 9.57 -3.47 2.79
C HIS A 73 9.30 -2.02 2.41
N GLY A 74 10.37 -1.25 2.31
CA GLY A 74 10.33 0.14 1.85
C GLY A 74 11.72 0.72 1.66
N ASP A 75 11.78 1.94 1.15
CA ASP A 75 13.00 2.69 0.96
C ASP A 75 12.76 4.20 1.16
N ASN A 76 13.79 5.01 1.01
CA ASN A 76 13.72 6.45 1.25
C ASN A 76 13.49 7.29 -0.03
N LYS A 77 13.09 6.66 -1.13
CA LYS A 77 12.91 7.34 -2.42
C LYS A 77 11.54 7.11 -3.03
N THR A 78 11.00 5.88 -2.88
CA THR A 78 9.85 5.38 -3.61
C THR A 78 8.54 5.70 -2.91
N TRP A 79 7.65 6.40 -3.61
CA TRP A 79 6.23 6.45 -3.29
C TRP A 79 5.51 5.32 -4.01
N LYS A 80 4.51 4.74 -3.35
CA LYS A 80 3.77 3.60 -3.88
C LYS A 80 2.28 3.87 -3.81
N LEU A 81 1.56 3.68 -4.92
CA LEU A 81 0.10 3.62 -4.91
C LEU A 81 -0.32 2.15 -4.93
N ILE A 82 -0.97 1.73 -3.87
CA ILE A 82 -1.30 0.33 -3.57
C ILE A 82 -2.78 0.07 -3.81
N SER A 83 -3.10 -1.10 -4.39
CA SER A 83 -4.48 -1.58 -4.57
C SER A 83 -4.56 -3.10 -4.40
N CYS A 84 -5.72 -3.60 -4.00
CA CYS A 84 -6.08 -5.01 -4.09
C CYS A 84 -7.07 -5.19 -5.26
N LEU A 85 -6.60 -5.74 -6.39
CA LEU A 85 -7.41 -5.86 -7.61
C LEU A 85 -8.33 -7.09 -7.57
N TYR A 86 -7.95 -8.12 -6.83
CA TYR A 86 -8.74 -9.34 -6.62
C TYR A 86 -8.53 -9.87 -5.20
N GLY A 87 -9.59 -10.41 -4.60
CA GLY A 87 -9.56 -10.94 -3.24
C GLY A 87 -9.58 -9.88 -2.16
N GLU A 88 -9.01 -10.22 -1.02
CA GLU A 88 -8.93 -9.38 0.19
C GLU A 88 -7.55 -9.48 0.82
N ILE A 89 -7.00 -8.35 1.22
CA ILE A 89 -5.75 -8.28 1.98
C ILE A 89 -5.91 -7.44 3.25
N PHE A 90 -5.19 -7.86 4.30
CA PHE A 90 -4.81 -6.95 5.37
C PHE A 90 -3.52 -6.25 4.95
N PHE A 91 -3.56 -4.93 4.88
CA PHE A 91 -2.43 -4.11 4.47
C PHE A 91 -1.95 -3.25 5.63
N ILE A 92 -0.64 -3.23 5.85
CA ILE A 92 -0.02 -2.51 6.96
C ILE A 92 1.06 -1.57 6.43
N VAL A 93 1.11 -0.36 7.00
CA VAL A 93 2.15 0.64 6.75
C VAL A 93 2.76 1.05 8.09
N LEU A 94 4.07 1.04 8.17
CA LEU A 94 4.84 1.50 9.32
C LEU A 94 5.73 2.67 8.89
N HIS A 95 5.69 3.75 9.65
CA HIS A 95 6.69 4.81 9.59
C HIS A 95 7.76 4.55 10.68
N PRO A 96 8.95 4.03 10.32
CA PRO A 96 9.90 3.48 11.32
C PRO A 96 10.45 4.50 12.31
N LYS A 97 10.57 5.78 11.89
CA LYS A 97 11.10 6.85 12.73
C LYS A 97 10.14 7.23 13.85
N THR A 98 8.85 7.40 13.54
CA THR A 98 7.82 7.73 14.54
C THR A 98 7.23 6.50 15.21
N LYS A 99 7.51 5.30 14.67
CA LYS A 99 6.93 4.02 15.08
C LYS A 99 5.41 3.93 14.88
N THR A 100 4.85 4.82 14.09
CA THR A 100 3.42 4.87 13.82
C THR A 100 3.03 3.79 12.82
N VAL A 101 1.97 3.06 13.14
CA VAL A 101 1.44 1.97 12.31
C VAL A 101 0.04 2.30 11.84
N ALA A 102 -0.19 2.26 10.53
CA ALA A 102 -1.52 2.33 9.93
C ALA A 102 -1.91 0.96 9.34
N ARG A 103 -3.19 0.62 9.42
CA ARG A 103 -3.75 -0.66 9.00
C ARG A 103 -4.95 -0.44 8.12
N PHE A 104 -5.05 -1.22 7.06
CA PHE A 104 -6.12 -1.12 6.08
C PHE A 104 -6.65 -2.51 5.73
N LYS A 105 -7.94 -2.59 5.48
CA LYS A 105 -8.55 -3.67 4.74
C LYS A 105 -8.71 -3.20 3.31
N LEU A 106 -8.01 -3.84 2.37
CA LEU A 106 -8.15 -3.57 0.94
C LEU A 106 -8.73 -4.81 0.26
N ASP A 107 -9.73 -4.60 -0.56
CA ASP A 107 -10.38 -5.70 -1.27
C ASP A 107 -10.90 -5.28 -2.65
N SER A 108 -11.27 -6.29 -3.44
CA SER A 108 -11.79 -6.09 -4.79
C SER A 108 -13.24 -5.56 -4.83
N LYS A 109 -13.89 -5.31 -3.68
CA LYS A 109 -15.26 -4.78 -3.62
C LYS A 109 -15.28 -3.26 -3.47
N ASN A 110 -14.44 -2.73 -2.56
CA ASN A 110 -14.36 -1.30 -2.29
C ASN A 110 -13.35 -0.57 -3.19
N ARG A 111 -12.38 -1.30 -3.77
CA ARG A 111 -11.34 -0.75 -4.65
C ARG A 111 -10.48 0.34 -4.00
N ASP A 112 -10.49 0.43 -2.68
CA ASP A 112 -9.69 1.42 -1.95
C ASP A 112 -8.22 1.32 -2.31
N GLN A 113 -7.55 2.47 -2.40
CA GLN A 113 -6.14 2.59 -2.71
C GLN A 113 -5.41 3.32 -1.58
N VAL A 114 -4.17 2.95 -1.35
CA VAL A 114 -3.32 3.62 -0.36
C VAL A 114 -2.07 4.16 -1.03
N LEU A 115 -1.90 5.48 -0.99
CA LEU A 115 -0.65 6.12 -1.36
C LEU A 115 0.31 6.09 -0.17
N VAL A 116 1.34 5.26 -0.27
CA VAL A 116 2.36 5.07 0.77
C VAL A 116 3.54 5.99 0.51
N PRO A 117 3.92 6.86 1.46
CA PRO A 117 5.06 7.75 1.31
C PRO A 117 6.40 6.99 1.37
N LYS A 118 7.41 7.58 0.75
CA LYS A 118 8.80 7.17 0.97
C LYS A 118 9.13 7.20 2.46
N ASP A 119 10.18 6.54 2.88
CA ASP A 119 10.58 6.35 4.29
C ASP A 119 9.67 5.43 5.12
N CYS A 120 8.47 5.09 4.63
CA CYS A 120 7.63 4.06 5.20
C CYS A 120 8.01 2.66 4.67
N VAL A 121 7.73 1.65 5.47
CA VAL A 121 7.71 0.25 5.03
C VAL A 121 6.28 -0.27 5.05
N ASN A 122 5.97 -1.18 4.15
CA ASN A 122 4.64 -1.76 4.04
C ASN A 122 4.69 -3.26 3.84
N GLY A 123 3.62 -3.93 4.23
CA GLY A 123 3.39 -5.35 3.98
C GLY A 123 1.92 -5.67 3.81
N HIS A 124 1.64 -6.85 3.25
CA HIS A 124 0.28 -7.34 3.11
C HIS A 124 0.17 -8.82 3.46
N TYR A 125 -0.99 -9.19 3.98
CA TYR A 125 -1.39 -10.57 4.27
C TYR A 125 -2.62 -10.90 3.46
N CYS A 126 -2.58 -12.00 2.68
CA CYS A 126 -3.70 -12.46 1.86
C CYS A 126 -4.74 -13.16 2.75
N ARG A 127 -5.94 -12.60 2.84
CA ARG A 127 -7.05 -13.12 3.65
C ARG A 127 -8.03 -14.00 2.88
N SER A 128 -8.19 -13.74 1.59
CA SER A 128 -8.98 -14.58 0.66
C SER A 128 -8.16 -15.79 0.19
N ASP A 129 -8.78 -16.72 -0.51
CA ASP A 129 -8.09 -17.91 -1.06
C ASP A 129 -6.94 -17.50 -1.98
N GLU A 130 -7.13 -16.44 -2.74
CA GLU A 130 -6.08 -15.76 -3.52
C GLU A 130 -6.29 -14.25 -3.49
N CYS A 131 -5.21 -13.49 -3.69
CA CYS A 131 -5.29 -12.06 -3.93
C CYS A 131 -4.37 -11.63 -5.07
N LEU A 132 -4.76 -10.56 -5.76
CA LEU A 132 -3.92 -9.85 -6.72
C LEU A 132 -3.62 -8.45 -6.16
N PHE A 133 -2.42 -8.30 -5.65
CA PHE A 133 -1.88 -7.06 -5.10
C PHE A 133 -1.21 -6.27 -6.21
N SER A 134 -1.56 -5.00 -6.35
CA SER A 134 -1.02 -4.07 -7.33
C SER A 134 -0.31 -2.92 -6.62
N TYR A 135 0.85 -2.53 -7.12
CA TYR A 135 1.55 -1.35 -6.66
C TYR A 135 2.23 -0.61 -7.80
N LYS A 136 1.88 0.66 -7.92
CA LYS A 136 2.46 1.61 -8.84
C LYS A 136 3.53 2.41 -8.10
N MET A 137 4.74 2.54 -8.67
CA MET A 137 5.91 3.10 -7.99
C MET A 137 6.50 4.29 -8.73
N THR A 138 7.06 5.24 -7.97
CA THR A 138 7.74 6.43 -8.53
C THR A 138 9.20 6.18 -8.88
N GLU A 139 9.74 5.00 -8.57
CA GLU A 139 11.12 4.61 -8.86
C GLU A 139 11.12 3.20 -9.42
N HIS A 140 12.13 2.87 -10.23
CA HIS A 140 12.39 1.49 -10.63
C HIS A 140 12.90 0.67 -9.45
N TYR A 141 12.64 -0.62 -9.48
CA TYR A 141 13.07 -1.53 -8.42
C TYR A 141 14.60 -1.66 -8.41
N GLY A 142 15.23 -1.19 -7.33
CA GLY A 142 16.68 -1.22 -7.16
C GLY A 142 17.27 -2.52 -6.56
N GLY A 143 16.46 -3.58 -6.46
CA GLY A 143 16.84 -4.84 -5.84
C GLY A 143 16.69 -4.87 -4.31
N ILE A 144 16.88 -6.06 -3.72
CA ILE A 144 16.69 -6.31 -2.28
C ILE A 144 17.58 -5.40 -1.42
N LYS A 145 18.82 -5.19 -1.84
CA LYS A 145 19.83 -4.39 -1.10
C LYS A 145 19.46 -2.91 -0.98
N SER A 146 18.61 -2.40 -1.87
CA SER A 146 18.13 -1.00 -1.83
C SER A 146 16.97 -0.80 -0.88
N GLN A 147 16.39 -1.87 -0.34
CA GLN A 147 15.20 -1.81 0.51
C GLN A 147 15.54 -2.04 1.98
N ARG A 148 14.87 -1.30 2.84
CA ARG A 148 14.77 -1.63 4.26
C ARG A 148 13.77 -2.77 4.42
N THR A 149 14.14 -3.80 5.19
CA THR A 149 13.24 -4.86 5.64
C THR A 149 13.07 -4.73 7.16
N ILE A 150 11.83 -4.75 7.62
CA ILE A 150 11.49 -4.82 9.04
C ILE A 150 10.70 -6.10 9.27
N LYS A 151 11.13 -6.89 10.24
CA LYS A 151 10.51 -8.18 10.55
C LYS A 151 9.12 -7.97 11.15
N TRP A 152 8.17 -8.83 10.79
CA TRP A 152 6.79 -8.79 11.27
C TRP A 152 6.66 -8.97 12.80
N HIS A 153 7.66 -9.55 13.44
CA HIS A 153 7.74 -9.83 14.89
C HIS A 153 8.67 -8.87 15.65
N ASP A 154 9.19 -7.82 15.02
CA ASP A 154 10.07 -6.85 15.69
C ASP A 154 9.30 -6.13 16.81
N LYS A 155 9.67 -6.45 18.07
CA LYS A 155 9.03 -5.94 19.29
C LYS A 155 9.15 -4.44 19.47
N LYS A 156 10.02 -3.78 18.70
CA LYS A 156 10.15 -2.32 18.68
C LYS A 156 8.89 -1.62 18.18
N TYR A 157 8.07 -2.33 17.41
CA TYR A 157 6.87 -1.81 16.78
C TYR A 157 5.62 -2.56 17.27
N ASN A 158 4.57 -1.81 17.55
CA ASN A 158 3.31 -2.39 17.95
C ASN A 158 2.45 -2.71 16.71
N PHE A 159 2.66 -3.88 16.11
CA PHE A 159 1.94 -4.27 14.92
C PHE A 159 0.48 -4.63 15.18
N ASN A 160 0.12 -5.13 16.37
CA ASN A 160 -1.25 -5.53 16.74
C ASN A 160 -1.95 -6.30 15.60
N TRP A 161 -1.37 -7.44 15.24
CA TRP A 161 -1.92 -8.30 14.21
C TRP A 161 -3.34 -8.77 14.61
N PRO A 162 -4.38 -8.59 13.77
CA PRO A 162 -5.74 -9.02 14.09
C PRO A 162 -5.98 -10.52 13.85
N PHE A 163 -4.93 -11.29 13.65
CA PHE A 163 -4.91 -12.74 13.40
C PHE A 163 -3.58 -13.32 13.86
N ASP A 164 -3.52 -14.64 13.95
CA ASP A 164 -2.28 -15.35 14.30
C ASP A 164 -1.32 -15.34 13.09
N ILE A 165 -0.45 -14.33 13.05
CA ILE A 165 0.54 -14.16 11.98
C ILE A 165 1.61 -15.26 11.99
N THR A 166 1.78 -16.01 13.09
CA THR A 166 2.77 -17.10 13.17
C THR A 166 2.43 -18.26 12.24
N LYS A 167 1.17 -18.35 11.80
CA LYS A 167 0.69 -19.31 10.80
C LYS A 167 0.81 -18.84 9.36
N ALA A 168 1.39 -17.66 9.14
CA ALA A 168 1.54 -17.12 7.80
C ALA A 168 2.62 -17.88 7.01
N ILE A 169 2.42 -17.95 5.69
CA ILE A 169 3.43 -18.41 4.75
C ILE A 169 4.32 -17.21 4.45
N ILE A 170 5.58 -17.28 4.91
CA ILE A 170 6.52 -16.16 4.88
C ILE A 170 7.81 -16.63 4.18
N SER A 171 8.41 -15.76 3.37
CA SER A 171 9.71 -16.05 2.74
C SER A 171 10.86 -15.95 3.74
N ASP A 172 12.00 -16.61 3.48
CA ASP A 172 13.20 -16.53 4.32
C ASP A 172 13.69 -15.08 4.50
N ARG A 173 13.46 -14.24 3.49
CA ARG A 173 13.77 -12.82 3.57
C ARG A 173 12.97 -12.10 4.66
N ASP A 174 11.71 -12.48 4.84
CA ASP A 174 10.74 -11.75 5.66
C ASP A 174 10.61 -12.35 7.07
N ASN A 175 11.16 -13.55 7.26
CA ASN A 175 11.17 -14.30 8.53
C ASN A 175 12.34 -13.92 9.46
#